data_a85cec3f2660592c7ba6768c445507bb
#
_entry.id   a85cec3f2660592c7ba6768c445507bb
#
_cell.length_a   1.000
_cell.length_b   1.000
_cell.length_c   1.000
_cell.angle_alpha   90.00
_cell.angle_beta   90.00
_cell.angle_gamma   90.00
#
_symmetry.space_group_name_H-M   'P 1'
#
loop_
_entity.id
_entity.type
_entity.pdbx_description
1 polymer ?
#
loop_
_entity_poly.entity_id
_entity_poly.type
_entity_poly.pdbx_seq_one_letter_code
_entity_poly.pdbx_strand_id
1 'polypeptide(L)'
;MKIRAGQCFSVGTRDLGINREYSMYSAAEDDFIDFLIREVPDGIISPRLASCKSGDLIEIGGPYGDFCLSESSVVADSYVFIATGTGIAPFHSFVQTYPDLKYQVFHGIRSETEKYDEDHYKPGSYIPSLSQPQAKVVGERLTSRLQSTELDAKSLYYLCGNRMMITDAIAILRGKGISGSSIFTETFF
;
A
#
# COMPACT_ATOMS: atom_id res chain seq x y z
N MET A 1 -16.21 -13.54 11.52
CA MET A 1 -16.16 -12.15 11.01
C MET A 1 -15.50 -12.22 9.64
N LYS A 2 -16.07 -11.61 8.61
CA LYS A 2 -15.51 -11.69 7.25
C LYS A 2 -14.47 -10.59 7.10
N ILE A 3 -13.22 -10.95 6.86
CA ILE A 3 -12.11 -10.02 6.55
C ILE A 3 -12.29 -9.54 5.11
N ARG A 4 -11.97 -8.28 4.85
CA ARG A 4 -11.94 -7.69 3.50
C ARG A 4 -10.53 -7.20 3.19
N ALA A 5 -10.07 -7.40 1.98
CA ALA A 5 -8.80 -6.84 1.52
C ALA A 5 -8.74 -5.32 1.75
N GLY A 6 -7.58 -4.82 2.16
CA GLY A 6 -7.34 -3.42 2.48
C GLY A 6 -7.66 -3.01 3.92
N GLN A 7 -8.29 -3.88 4.73
CA GLN A 7 -8.47 -3.61 6.14
C GLN A 7 -7.14 -3.65 6.91
N CYS A 8 -7.10 -2.96 8.05
CA CYS A 8 -5.95 -2.95 8.95
C CYS A 8 -6.25 -3.68 10.27
N PHE A 9 -5.19 -4.01 10.96
CA PHE A 9 -5.22 -4.65 12.27
C PHE A 9 -4.33 -3.89 13.26
N SER A 10 -4.76 -3.86 14.51
CA SER A 10 -3.95 -3.40 15.62
C SER A 10 -3.01 -4.54 16.05
N VAL A 11 -1.70 -4.37 15.88
CA VAL A 11 -0.70 -5.41 16.11
C VAL A 11 0.34 -4.93 17.13
N GLY A 12 0.73 -5.80 18.03
CA GLY A 12 1.75 -5.54 19.02
C GLY A 12 2.14 -6.78 19.82
N THR A 13 2.80 -6.57 20.94
CA THR A 13 3.22 -7.63 21.83
C THR A 13 2.71 -7.34 23.24
N ARG A 14 2.29 -8.39 23.94
CA ARG A 14 1.66 -8.28 25.25
C ARG A 14 2.53 -7.59 26.30
N ASP A 15 3.83 -7.75 26.21
CA ASP A 15 4.82 -7.18 27.15
C ASP A 15 4.89 -5.66 27.07
N LEU A 16 4.57 -5.05 25.93
CA LEU A 16 4.57 -3.60 25.75
C LEU A 16 3.24 -2.94 26.07
N GLY A 17 2.12 -3.66 25.99
CA GLY A 17 0.78 -3.13 26.25
C GLY A 17 0.34 -2.01 25.28
N ILE A 18 1.05 -1.85 24.18
CA ILE A 18 0.75 -0.87 23.12
C ILE A 18 0.82 -1.55 21.74
N ASN A 19 -0.06 -1.14 20.86
CA ASN A 19 -0.15 -1.69 19.50
C ASN A 19 -0.09 -0.55 18.46
N ARG A 20 0.12 -0.93 17.19
CA ARG A 20 0.03 -0.03 16.03
C ARG A 20 -0.83 -0.68 14.96
N GLU A 21 -1.46 0.14 14.15
CA GLU A 21 -2.26 -0.31 13.03
C GLU A 21 -1.35 -0.61 11.83
N TYR A 22 -1.57 -1.77 11.22
CA TYR A 22 -0.91 -2.21 10.00
C TYR A 22 -1.95 -2.76 9.04
N SER A 23 -1.90 -2.29 7.79
CA SER A 23 -2.77 -2.81 6.74
C SER A 23 -2.38 -4.24 6.41
N MET A 24 -3.38 -5.08 6.18
CA MET A 24 -3.19 -6.46 5.75
C MET A 24 -2.45 -6.50 4.41
N TYR A 25 -1.52 -7.46 4.28
CA TYR A 25 -0.71 -7.69 3.08
C TYR A 25 -1.14 -8.94 2.32
N SER A 26 -1.54 -10.00 3.02
CA SER A 26 -2.07 -11.25 2.46
C SER A 26 -3.43 -11.07 1.78
N ALA A 27 -3.89 -12.07 1.04
CA ALA A 27 -5.27 -12.10 0.52
C ALA A 27 -6.29 -12.23 1.65
N ALA A 28 -7.53 -11.80 1.39
CA ALA A 28 -8.60 -11.86 2.38
C ALA A 28 -9.09 -13.29 2.65
N GLU A 29 -8.87 -14.20 1.73
CA GLU A 29 -9.25 -15.61 1.78
C GLU A 29 -8.16 -16.54 2.34
N ASP A 30 -6.95 -16.00 2.60
CA ASP A 30 -5.85 -16.79 3.19
C ASP A 30 -6.21 -17.23 4.61
N ASP A 31 -5.69 -18.36 5.04
CA ASP A 31 -5.83 -18.90 6.39
C ASP A 31 -4.82 -18.30 7.40
N PHE A 32 -4.05 -17.32 6.96
CA PHE A 32 -3.09 -16.53 7.72
C PHE A 32 -3.25 -15.03 7.40
N ILE A 33 -2.62 -14.19 8.21
CA ILE A 33 -2.56 -12.73 7.96
C ILE A 33 -1.09 -12.31 7.93
N ASP A 34 -0.66 -11.74 6.81
CA ASP A 34 0.65 -11.13 6.67
C ASP A 34 0.59 -9.62 6.80
N PHE A 35 1.66 -9.05 7.32
CA PHE A 35 1.88 -7.61 7.42
C PHE A 35 3.24 -7.23 6.85
N LEU A 36 3.28 -6.23 5.98
CA LEU A 36 4.52 -5.62 5.52
C LEU A 36 4.91 -4.48 6.47
N ILE A 37 5.88 -4.73 7.34
CA ILE A 37 6.29 -3.78 8.38
C ILE A 37 7.73 -3.36 8.15
N ARG A 38 7.95 -2.06 8.02
CA ARG A 38 9.32 -1.49 8.05
C ARG A 38 9.71 -1.21 9.50
N GLU A 39 10.87 -1.67 9.90
CA GLU A 39 11.45 -1.31 11.18
C GLU A 39 11.78 0.18 11.22
N VAL A 40 11.32 0.87 12.26
CA VAL A 40 11.66 2.24 12.58
C VAL A 40 12.62 2.19 13.79
N PRO A 41 13.92 2.50 13.64
CA PRO A 41 14.92 2.26 14.68
C PRO A 41 14.59 2.90 16.05
N ASP A 42 14.00 4.11 16.03
CA ASP A 42 13.59 4.82 17.23
C ASP A 42 12.13 4.54 17.64
N GLY A 43 11.47 3.59 16.96
CA GLY A 43 10.11 3.16 17.24
C GLY A 43 10.06 2.15 18.39
N ILE A 44 8.90 1.98 19.00
CA ILE A 44 8.71 1.02 20.09
C ILE A 44 8.22 -0.33 19.54
N ILE A 45 7.25 -0.31 18.64
CA ILE A 45 6.55 -1.53 18.21
C ILE A 45 7.30 -2.25 17.08
N SER A 46 7.68 -1.55 16.00
CA SER A 46 8.29 -2.20 14.85
C SER A 46 9.64 -2.89 15.16
N PRO A 47 10.56 -2.34 15.99
CA PRO A 47 11.74 -3.07 16.42
C PRO A 47 11.41 -4.30 17.28
N ARG A 48 10.38 -4.20 18.13
CA ARG A 48 9.94 -5.32 18.96
C ARG A 48 9.36 -6.44 18.10
N LEU A 49 8.52 -6.11 17.11
CA LEU A 49 8.00 -7.08 16.15
C LEU A 49 9.12 -7.70 15.30
N ALA A 50 10.10 -6.92 14.85
CA ALA A 50 11.27 -7.40 14.11
C ALA A 50 12.12 -8.39 14.92
N SER A 51 12.11 -8.30 16.25
CA SER A 51 12.82 -9.24 17.15
C SER A 51 12.07 -10.56 17.38
N CYS A 52 10.80 -10.66 17.01
CA CYS A 52 9.98 -11.87 17.15
C CYS A 52 10.48 -12.99 16.23
N LYS A 53 10.30 -14.22 16.68
CA LYS A 53 10.65 -15.44 15.96
C LYS A 53 9.39 -16.26 15.70
N SER A 54 9.50 -17.18 14.77
CA SER A 54 8.43 -18.17 14.54
C SER A 54 8.06 -18.90 15.84
N GLY A 55 6.77 -18.90 16.17
CA GLY A 55 6.21 -19.45 17.40
C GLY A 55 6.01 -18.44 18.52
N ASP A 56 6.52 -17.21 18.41
CA ASP A 56 6.24 -16.16 19.38
C ASP A 56 4.78 -15.70 19.26
N LEU A 57 4.20 -15.33 20.42
CA LEU A 57 2.83 -14.84 20.49
C LEU A 57 2.82 -13.31 20.30
N ILE A 58 1.96 -12.86 19.40
CA ILE A 58 1.65 -11.43 19.20
C ILE A 58 0.18 -11.18 19.52
N GLU A 59 -0.12 -9.95 19.92
CA GLU A 59 -1.50 -9.49 20.06
C GLU A 59 -1.99 -8.88 18.77
N ILE A 60 -3.19 -9.29 18.34
CA ILE A 60 -3.84 -8.77 17.16
C ILE A 60 -5.29 -8.43 17.46
N GLY A 61 -5.72 -7.24 17.07
CA GLY A 61 -7.11 -6.78 17.14
C GLY A 61 -7.58 -6.33 15.76
N GLY A 62 -8.84 -6.50 15.45
CA GLY A 62 -9.40 -6.11 14.16
C GLY A 62 -10.33 -7.18 13.57
N PRO A 63 -10.60 -7.10 12.25
CA PRO A 63 -10.15 -6.07 11.31
C PRO A 63 -10.83 -4.72 11.54
N TYR A 64 -10.15 -3.64 11.13
CA TYR A 64 -10.63 -2.26 11.15
C TYR A 64 -10.52 -1.62 9.76
N GLY A 65 -11.15 -0.46 9.60
CA GLY A 65 -10.99 0.40 8.42
C GLY A 65 -11.92 0.04 7.26
N ASP A 66 -12.13 1.05 6.42
CA ASP A 66 -12.97 0.98 5.22
C ASP A 66 -12.21 1.31 3.93
N PHE A 67 -10.88 1.29 3.98
CA PHE A 67 -10.03 1.43 2.79
C PHE A 67 -10.03 0.12 1.99
N CYS A 68 -11.20 -0.23 1.49
CA CYS A 68 -11.47 -1.48 0.75
C CYS A 68 -11.98 -1.16 -0.65
N LEU A 69 -11.82 -2.09 -1.58
CA LEU A 69 -12.58 -2.02 -2.82
C LEU A 69 -14.04 -2.29 -2.49
N SER A 70 -14.94 -1.34 -2.82
CA SER A 70 -16.37 -1.55 -2.60
C SER A 70 -16.92 -2.58 -3.60
N GLU A 71 -17.97 -3.32 -3.23
CA GLU A 71 -18.62 -4.28 -4.12
C GLU A 71 -19.15 -3.62 -5.41
N SER A 72 -19.54 -2.33 -5.32
CA SER A 72 -19.92 -1.52 -6.48
C SER A 72 -18.69 -1.00 -7.26
N SER A 73 -17.51 -0.89 -6.66
CA SER A 73 -16.27 -0.48 -7.35
C SER A 73 -15.53 -1.66 -8.00
N VAL A 74 -15.87 -2.91 -7.69
CA VAL A 74 -15.41 -4.08 -8.47
C VAL A 74 -15.91 -4.02 -9.93
N VAL A 75 -16.85 -3.13 -10.22
CA VAL A 75 -17.36 -2.83 -11.58
C VAL A 75 -16.59 -1.69 -12.25
N ALA A 76 -15.58 -1.07 -11.61
CA ALA A 76 -14.76 -0.07 -12.28
C ALA A 76 -13.93 -0.73 -13.41
N ASP A 77 -13.80 -0.03 -14.54
CA ASP A 77 -13.07 -0.53 -15.70
C ASP A 77 -11.59 -0.78 -15.40
N SER A 78 -11.02 -0.01 -14.47
CA SER A 78 -9.62 -0.13 -14.04
C SER A 78 -9.31 0.63 -12.74
N TYR A 79 -8.19 0.28 -12.12
CA TYR A 79 -7.69 0.86 -10.87
C TYR A 79 -6.27 1.39 -11.03
N VAL A 80 -5.99 2.49 -10.36
CA VAL A 80 -4.64 3.03 -10.23
C VAL A 80 -4.29 3.12 -8.75
N PHE A 81 -3.33 2.32 -8.34
CA PHE A 81 -2.80 2.27 -6.98
C PHE A 81 -1.53 3.10 -6.91
N ILE A 82 -1.46 4.03 -5.96
CA ILE A 82 -0.33 4.94 -5.79
C ILE A 82 0.18 4.79 -4.36
N ALA A 83 1.39 4.25 -4.21
CA ALA A 83 1.97 3.90 -2.92
C ALA A 83 3.34 4.54 -2.68
N THR A 84 3.71 4.72 -1.41
CA THR A 84 5.11 4.92 -1.01
C THR A 84 5.51 3.95 0.10
N GLY A 85 6.68 3.30 -0.08
CA GLY A 85 7.21 2.34 0.88
C GLY A 85 6.20 1.25 1.25
N THR A 86 6.01 1.00 2.53
CA THR A 86 5.04 -0.01 3.02
C THR A 86 3.57 0.34 2.80
N GLY A 87 3.26 1.54 2.32
CA GLY A 87 1.89 1.90 1.86
C GLY A 87 1.40 1.08 0.66
N ILE A 88 2.24 0.23 0.10
CA ILE A 88 1.84 -0.77 -0.90
C ILE A 88 1.01 -1.92 -0.29
N ALA A 89 1.05 -2.11 1.02
CA ALA A 89 0.43 -3.26 1.69
C ALA A 89 -1.04 -3.48 1.35
N PRO A 90 -1.97 -2.52 1.46
CA PRO A 90 -3.35 -2.74 1.10
C PRO A 90 -3.53 -3.06 -0.40
N PHE A 91 -2.66 -2.56 -1.27
CA PHE A 91 -2.74 -2.83 -2.72
C PHE A 91 -2.29 -4.23 -3.07
N HIS A 92 -1.26 -4.76 -2.36
CA HIS A 92 -0.89 -6.17 -2.47
C HIS A 92 -2.06 -7.07 -2.05
N SER A 93 -2.69 -6.78 -0.92
CA SER A 93 -3.89 -7.49 -0.48
C SER A 93 -5.02 -7.46 -1.53
N PHE A 94 -5.25 -6.30 -2.18
CA PHE A 94 -6.24 -6.20 -3.25
C PHE A 94 -5.92 -7.11 -4.44
N VAL A 95 -4.69 -7.05 -4.95
CA VAL A 95 -4.35 -7.82 -6.17
C VAL A 95 -4.27 -9.32 -5.92
N GLN A 96 -3.94 -9.73 -4.71
CA GLN A 96 -3.98 -11.15 -4.31
C GLN A 96 -5.42 -11.65 -4.12
N THR A 97 -6.31 -10.83 -3.53
CA THR A 97 -7.73 -11.19 -3.31
C THR A 97 -8.54 -11.17 -4.60
N TYR A 98 -8.22 -10.27 -5.54
CA TYR A 98 -8.99 -10.06 -6.76
C TYR A 98 -8.11 -10.28 -8.02
N PRO A 99 -7.82 -11.52 -8.42
CA PRO A 99 -6.86 -11.82 -9.48
C PRO A 99 -7.28 -11.28 -10.87
N ASP A 100 -8.57 -11.05 -11.10
CA ASP A 100 -9.08 -10.52 -12.36
C ASP A 100 -9.05 -9.00 -12.45
N LEU A 101 -8.63 -8.31 -11.38
CA LEU A 101 -8.57 -6.85 -11.32
C LEU A 101 -7.69 -6.30 -12.46
N LYS A 102 -8.16 -5.25 -13.12
CA LYS A 102 -7.35 -4.47 -14.07
C LYS A 102 -6.76 -3.28 -13.34
N TYR A 103 -5.45 -3.23 -13.21
CA TYR A 103 -4.78 -2.22 -12.38
C TYR A 103 -3.40 -1.81 -12.89
N GLN A 104 -2.95 -0.66 -12.41
CA GLN A 104 -1.55 -0.24 -12.39
C GLN A 104 -1.16 0.14 -10.97
N VAL A 105 0.07 -0.18 -10.57
CA VAL A 105 0.64 0.17 -9.26
C VAL A 105 1.83 1.09 -9.47
N PHE A 106 1.71 2.34 -9.08
CA PHE A 106 2.81 3.29 -9.00
C PHE A 106 3.41 3.24 -7.59
N HIS A 107 4.64 2.78 -7.46
CA HIS A 107 5.28 2.58 -6.17
C HIS A 107 6.53 3.45 -6.00
N GLY A 108 6.45 4.47 -5.16
CA GLY A 108 7.58 5.30 -4.77
C GLY A 108 8.43 4.62 -3.70
N ILE A 109 9.66 4.29 -4.03
CA ILE A 109 10.62 3.60 -3.19
C ILE A 109 11.95 4.33 -3.12
N ARG A 110 12.78 4.02 -2.12
CA ARG A 110 14.11 4.61 -1.99
C ARG A 110 15.15 3.84 -2.79
N SER A 111 15.07 2.52 -2.72
CA SER A 111 16.05 1.61 -3.34
C SER A 111 15.33 0.37 -3.91
N GLU A 112 16.06 -0.40 -4.72
CA GLU A 112 15.58 -1.67 -5.30
C GLU A 112 15.13 -2.69 -4.25
N THR A 113 15.69 -2.65 -3.05
CA THR A 113 15.35 -3.57 -1.95
C THR A 113 13.95 -3.34 -1.38
N GLU A 114 13.29 -2.25 -1.75
CA GLU A 114 11.91 -1.95 -1.38
C GLU A 114 10.88 -2.37 -2.45
N LYS A 115 11.30 -3.11 -3.48
CA LYS A 115 10.40 -3.76 -4.45
C LYS A 115 9.82 -5.03 -3.86
N TYR A 116 8.93 -4.88 -2.91
CA TYR A 116 8.31 -6.00 -2.18
C TYR A 116 7.47 -6.85 -3.13
N ASP A 117 7.83 -8.15 -3.25
CA ASP A 117 7.11 -9.18 -4.00
C ASP A 117 6.67 -8.71 -5.42
N GLU A 118 7.62 -8.10 -6.17
CA GLU A 118 7.38 -7.54 -7.50
C GLU A 118 6.77 -8.57 -8.46
N ASP A 119 7.10 -9.83 -8.32
CA ASP A 119 6.61 -10.96 -9.10
C ASP A 119 5.15 -11.36 -8.79
N HIS A 120 4.57 -10.85 -7.71
CA HIS A 120 3.16 -11.03 -7.40
C HIS A 120 2.22 -10.11 -8.21
N TYR A 121 2.77 -9.10 -8.88
CA TYR A 121 1.97 -8.21 -9.72
C TYR A 121 1.93 -8.69 -11.16
N LYS A 122 0.85 -8.38 -11.87
CA LYS A 122 0.74 -8.71 -13.30
C LYS A 122 1.89 -8.09 -14.09
N PRO A 123 2.44 -8.79 -15.10
CA PRO A 123 3.50 -8.25 -15.94
C PRO A 123 3.13 -6.87 -16.51
N GLY A 124 4.00 -5.88 -16.27
CA GLY A 124 3.82 -4.50 -16.76
C GLY A 124 2.82 -3.64 -15.96
N SER A 125 2.21 -4.18 -14.90
CA SER A 125 1.31 -3.41 -14.05
C SER A 125 2.00 -2.73 -12.86
N TYR A 126 3.20 -3.18 -12.47
CA TYR A 126 3.99 -2.61 -11.38
C TYR A 126 5.02 -1.61 -11.93
N ILE A 127 4.97 -0.37 -11.45
CA ILE A 127 5.73 0.78 -11.94
C ILE A 127 6.48 1.42 -10.77
N PRO A 128 7.70 0.95 -10.45
CA PRO A 128 8.50 1.52 -9.38
C PRO A 128 9.11 2.86 -9.78
N SER A 129 9.21 3.78 -8.83
CA SER A 129 9.91 5.06 -8.93
C SER A 129 10.93 5.15 -7.81
N LEU A 130 12.23 5.09 -8.17
CA LEU A 130 13.33 5.08 -7.22
C LEU A 130 13.83 6.49 -6.94
N SER A 131 13.69 6.96 -5.70
CA SER A 131 14.15 8.29 -5.30
C SER A 131 15.66 8.36 -4.97
N GLN A 132 16.27 7.23 -4.62
CA GLN A 132 17.71 7.10 -4.28
C GLN A 132 18.30 5.84 -4.97
N PRO A 133 18.36 5.80 -6.32
CA PRO A 133 18.96 4.66 -7.00
C PRO A 133 20.45 4.51 -6.68
N GLN A 134 20.91 3.26 -6.60
CA GLN A 134 22.35 3.00 -6.45
C GLN A 134 23.07 3.40 -7.75
N ALA A 135 24.22 4.08 -7.60
CA ALA A 135 25.17 4.45 -8.66
C ALA A 135 24.62 5.31 -9.83
N LYS A 136 25.06 6.57 -9.90
CA LYS A 136 25.04 7.50 -11.06
C LYS A 136 23.74 7.63 -11.90
N VAL A 137 22.65 6.97 -11.49
CA VAL A 137 21.35 7.11 -12.13
C VAL A 137 20.57 8.23 -11.44
N VAL A 138 20.00 9.15 -12.21
CA VAL A 138 19.13 10.20 -11.66
C VAL A 138 17.88 9.52 -11.15
N GLY A 139 17.60 9.65 -9.84
CA GLY A 139 16.38 9.14 -9.24
C GLY A 139 15.15 9.84 -9.79
N GLU A 140 14.07 9.11 -9.96
CA GLU A 140 12.78 9.67 -10.34
C GLU A 140 11.82 9.61 -9.16
N ARG A 141 11.22 10.76 -8.84
CA ARG A 141 10.17 10.80 -7.83
C ARG A 141 8.84 10.28 -8.41
N LEU A 142 8.08 9.58 -7.59
CA LEU A 142 6.75 9.10 -7.94
C LEU A 142 5.85 10.21 -8.51
N THR A 143 5.88 11.42 -7.92
CA THR A 143 5.10 12.58 -8.37
C THR A 143 5.50 13.04 -9.77
N SER A 144 6.79 13.00 -10.12
CA SER A 144 7.26 13.31 -11.48
C SER A 144 6.77 12.27 -12.48
N ARG A 145 6.81 11.00 -12.11
CA ARG A 145 6.25 9.90 -12.92
C ARG A 145 4.75 10.09 -13.16
N LEU A 146 3.98 10.41 -12.12
CA LEU A 146 2.54 10.67 -12.25
C LEU A 146 2.24 11.88 -13.15
N GLN A 147 3.06 12.93 -13.11
CA GLN A 147 2.91 14.09 -13.98
C GLN A 147 3.08 13.74 -15.45
N SER A 148 4.06 12.89 -15.80
CA SER A 148 4.39 12.51 -17.16
C SER A 148 3.53 11.38 -17.74
N THR A 149 2.78 10.65 -16.89
CA THR A 149 1.94 9.52 -17.31
C THR A 149 0.55 10.00 -17.71
N GLU A 150 0.02 9.49 -18.84
CA GLU A 150 -1.40 9.61 -19.13
C GLU A 150 -2.21 8.72 -18.20
N LEU A 151 -3.23 9.31 -17.57
CA LEU A 151 -4.08 8.64 -16.59
C LEU A 151 -5.54 8.68 -17.06
N ASP A 152 -6.22 7.54 -16.97
CA ASP A 152 -7.61 7.43 -17.40
C ASP A 152 -8.56 8.02 -16.35
N ALA A 153 -9.35 9.04 -16.76
CA ALA A 153 -10.33 9.70 -15.89
C ALA A 153 -11.47 8.77 -15.40
N LYS A 154 -11.65 7.60 -16.02
CA LYS A 154 -12.64 6.60 -15.63
C LYS A 154 -12.13 5.62 -14.58
N SER A 155 -10.83 5.58 -14.34
CA SER A 155 -10.23 4.73 -13.30
C SER A 155 -10.57 5.22 -11.90
N LEU A 156 -10.55 4.30 -10.94
CA LEU A 156 -10.54 4.62 -9.51
C LEU A 156 -9.10 4.65 -8.99
N TYR A 157 -8.80 5.67 -8.22
CA TYR A 157 -7.46 5.97 -7.71
C TYR A 157 -7.41 5.73 -6.20
N TYR A 158 -6.54 4.84 -5.77
CA TYR A 158 -6.31 4.55 -4.37
C TYR A 158 -4.88 4.94 -4.00
N LEU A 159 -4.72 5.79 -3.00
CA LEU A 159 -3.44 6.35 -2.57
C LEU A 159 -3.16 5.92 -1.14
N CYS A 160 -1.97 5.34 -0.88
CA CYS A 160 -1.58 4.93 0.46
C CYS A 160 -0.10 5.22 0.74
N GLY A 161 0.21 5.66 1.96
CA GLY A 161 1.58 5.91 2.42
C GLY A 161 1.80 7.30 2.99
N ASN A 162 2.91 7.94 2.62
CA ASN A 162 3.32 9.22 3.18
C ASN A 162 2.34 10.36 2.85
N ARG A 163 1.97 11.15 3.85
CA ARG A 163 1.00 12.24 3.74
C ARG A 163 1.36 13.28 2.67
N MET A 164 2.63 13.66 2.56
CA MET A 164 3.06 14.66 1.56
C MET A 164 2.89 14.10 0.15
N MET A 165 3.28 12.84 -0.07
CA MET A 165 3.07 12.18 -1.37
C MET A 165 1.58 12.14 -1.73
N ILE A 166 0.71 11.78 -0.80
CA ILE A 166 -0.74 11.74 -1.03
C ILE A 166 -1.26 13.13 -1.44
N THR A 167 -0.87 14.17 -0.71
CA THR A 167 -1.27 15.57 -1.01
C THR A 167 -0.83 15.99 -2.41
N ASP A 168 0.44 15.73 -2.76
CA ASP A 168 0.99 16.08 -4.07
C ASP A 168 0.32 15.27 -5.20
N ALA A 169 0.11 13.97 -4.97
CA ALA A 169 -0.55 13.10 -5.94
C ALA A 169 -2.01 13.55 -6.19
N ILE A 170 -2.77 13.90 -5.15
CA ILE A 170 -4.12 14.44 -5.31
C ILE A 170 -4.09 15.71 -6.17
N ALA A 171 -3.16 16.65 -5.93
CA ALA A 171 -3.05 17.86 -6.72
C ALA A 171 -2.78 17.56 -8.21
N ILE A 172 -1.88 16.61 -8.49
CA ILE A 172 -1.57 16.15 -9.85
C ILE A 172 -2.80 15.51 -10.51
N LEU A 173 -3.48 14.59 -9.82
CA LEU A 173 -4.67 13.91 -10.33
C LEU A 173 -5.77 14.90 -10.66
N ARG A 174 -6.04 15.87 -9.75
CA ARG A 174 -7.02 16.94 -9.97
C ARG A 174 -6.64 17.83 -11.14
N GLY A 175 -5.35 18.17 -11.28
CA GLY A 175 -4.82 18.93 -12.42
C GLY A 175 -4.99 18.21 -13.76
N LYS A 176 -5.07 16.88 -13.74
CA LYS A 176 -5.36 16.02 -14.91
C LYS A 176 -6.87 15.77 -15.14
N GLY A 177 -7.75 16.42 -14.35
CA GLY A 177 -9.20 16.30 -14.50
C GLY A 177 -9.83 15.09 -13.82
N ILE A 178 -9.08 14.35 -12.96
CA ILE A 178 -9.63 13.23 -12.19
C ILE A 178 -10.58 13.78 -11.12
N SER A 179 -11.79 13.21 -11.06
CA SER A 179 -12.79 13.59 -10.06
C SER A 179 -12.32 13.24 -8.64
N GLY A 180 -12.60 14.12 -7.67
CA GLY A 180 -12.34 13.81 -6.25
C GLY A 180 -13.13 12.62 -5.73
N SER A 181 -14.30 12.33 -6.30
CA SER A 181 -15.10 11.13 -5.97
C SER A 181 -14.47 9.82 -6.43
N SER A 182 -13.48 9.88 -7.33
CA SER A 182 -12.73 8.72 -7.80
C SER A 182 -11.39 8.54 -7.07
N ILE A 183 -11.09 9.35 -6.02
CA ILE A 183 -9.83 9.32 -5.30
C ILE A 183 -10.08 8.91 -3.85
N PHE A 184 -9.46 7.81 -3.43
CA PHE A 184 -9.54 7.23 -2.09
C PHE A 184 -8.15 7.25 -1.45
N THR A 185 -8.06 7.56 -0.16
CA THR A 185 -6.76 7.74 0.50
C THR A 185 -6.68 7.09 1.86
N GLU A 186 -5.53 6.52 2.19
CA GLU A 186 -5.14 6.10 3.53
C GLU A 186 -3.73 6.62 3.84
N THR A 187 -3.57 7.30 4.98
CA THR A 187 -2.28 7.90 5.35
C THR A 187 -1.57 7.05 6.38
N PHE A 188 -0.31 6.68 6.10
CA PHE A 188 0.59 6.06 7.06
C PHE A 188 1.41 7.14 7.79
N PHE A 189 1.57 6.97 9.08
CA PHE A 189 2.30 7.89 9.97
C PHE A 189 3.79 7.54 10.07
#